data_842a10994ec2f4c33d94c2731839cb40
#
_entry.id   842a10994ec2f4c33d94c2731839cb40
#
_cell.length_a   1.000
_cell.length_b   1.000
_cell.length_c   1.000
_cell.angle_alpha   90.00
_cell.angle_beta   90.00
_cell.angle_gamma   90.00
#
_symmetry.space_group_name_H-M   'P 1'
#
loop_
_entity.id
_entity.type
_entity.pdbx_description
1 polymer ?
#
loop_
_entity_poly.entity_id
_entity_poly.type
_entity_poly.pdbx_seq_one_letter_code
_entity_poly.pdbx_strand_id
1 'polypeptide(L)'
;ISASIAEICWAFQISIVLSNFASGLAAHTTYKMALLIVPLAIVAECFSWACISIENRLYCTCEESIWTVIFLIAFLGHIYLYKRVGYENPPTSLGIGYFGYSIFLFLCIIAQLLQVVLYVTRYIEDTQNNVKYKGFIQGFELLHSCKTISKNIDDWGDDAAWMTGYFSICVWSSIWLTIPPRMPNTGSGLL
;
A
#
# COMPACT_ATOMS: atom_id res chain seq x y z
N ILE A 1 2.53 -6.01 -14.88
CA ILE A 1 3.19 -4.71 -15.17
C ILE A 1 2.25 -3.56 -14.83
N SER A 2 1.02 -3.51 -15.37
CA SER A 2 0.10 -2.39 -15.11
C SER A 2 -0.30 -2.27 -13.63
N ALA A 3 -0.51 -3.38 -12.94
CA ALA A 3 -0.82 -3.39 -11.50
C ALA A 3 0.34 -2.80 -10.70
N SER A 4 1.58 -3.27 -10.93
CA SER A 4 2.77 -2.77 -10.24
C SER A 4 2.99 -1.28 -10.45
N ILE A 5 2.75 -0.76 -11.66
CA ILE A 5 2.82 0.67 -11.93
C ILE A 5 1.75 1.41 -11.11
N ALA A 6 0.53 0.90 -11.06
CA ALA A 6 -0.56 1.51 -10.29
C ALA A 6 -0.25 1.55 -8.79
N GLU A 7 0.31 0.48 -8.24
CA GLU A 7 0.68 0.38 -6.82
C GLU A 7 1.82 1.33 -6.46
N ILE A 8 2.86 1.42 -7.30
CA ILE A 8 3.95 2.39 -7.12
C ILE A 8 3.41 3.82 -7.21
N CYS A 9 2.53 4.12 -8.16
CA CYS A 9 1.89 5.44 -8.26
C CYS A 9 1.05 5.76 -7.02
N TRP A 10 0.35 4.78 -6.47
CA TRP A 10 -0.41 4.95 -5.24
C TRP A 10 0.50 5.22 -4.02
N ALA A 11 1.57 4.46 -3.87
CA ALA A 11 2.59 4.70 -2.84
C ALA A 11 3.21 6.11 -2.98
N PHE A 12 3.45 6.56 -4.22
CA PHE A 12 3.94 7.89 -4.52
C PHE A 12 2.96 8.99 -4.09
N GLN A 13 1.65 8.80 -4.32
CA GLN A 13 0.62 9.72 -3.84
C GLN A 13 0.61 9.81 -2.32
N ILE A 14 0.66 8.67 -1.59
CA ILE A 14 0.75 8.64 -0.13
C ILE A 14 2.00 9.41 0.35
N SER A 15 3.15 9.17 -0.29
CA SER A 15 4.40 9.83 0.02
C SER A 15 4.33 11.35 -0.17
N ILE A 16 3.78 11.82 -1.29
CA ILE A 16 3.61 13.26 -1.57
C ILE A 16 2.69 13.91 -0.55
N VAL A 17 1.53 13.31 -0.28
CA VAL A 17 0.59 13.87 0.69
C VAL A 17 1.26 14.01 2.05
N LEU A 18 1.88 12.94 2.54
CA LEU A 18 2.52 12.93 3.85
C LEU A 18 3.72 13.89 3.93
N SER A 19 4.56 13.95 2.88
CA SER A 19 5.73 14.83 2.84
C SER A 19 5.36 16.32 2.77
N ASN A 20 4.33 16.68 2.01
CA ASN A 20 3.83 18.04 1.92
C ASN A 20 3.30 18.54 3.27
N PHE A 21 2.51 17.70 3.97
CA PHE A 21 2.04 18.02 5.32
C PHE A 21 3.20 18.15 6.31
N ALA A 22 4.13 17.21 6.27
CA ALA A 22 5.29 17.23 7.15
C ALA A 22 6.17 18.46 6.92
N SER A 23 6.36 18.86 5.66
CA SER A 23 7.10 20.08 5.29
C SER A 23 6.40 21.33 5.82
N GLY A 24 5.09 21.48 5.60
CA GLY A 24 4.31 22.62 6.07
C GLY A 24 4.29 22.78 7.59
N LEU A 25 4.50 21.71 8.35
CA LEU A 25 4.55 21.69 9.81
C LEU A 25 5.98 21.59 10.37
N ALA A 26 7.02 21.74 9.54
CA ALA A 26 8.41 21.54 9.91
C ALA A 26 8.68 20.22 10.65
N ALA A 27 8.01 19.13 10.25
CA ALA A 27 8.11 17.81 10.84
C ALA A 27 9.15 16.96 10.10
N HIS A 28 10.44 17.31 10.24
CA HIS A 28 11.55 16.73 9.47
C HIS A 28 11.63 15.21 9.52
N THR A 29 11.36 14.58 10.66
CA THR A 29 11.38 13.11 10.80
C THR A 29 10.28 12.48 9.93
N THR A 30 9.05 12.98 10.04
CA THR A 30 7.91 12.48 9.24
C THR A 30 8.16 12.71 7.74
N TYR A 31 8.75 13.83 7.36
CA TYR A 31 9.16 14.09 5.98
C TYR A 31 10.13 13.03 5.46
N LYS A 32 11.20 12.72 6.22
CA LYS A 32 12.16 11.68 5.84
C LYS A 32 11.51 10.29 5.75
N MET A 33 10.61 9.97 6.68
CA MET A 33 9.88 8.70 6.65
C MET A 33 8.96 8.60 5.43
N ALA A 34 8.30 9.69 5.05
CA ALA A 34 7.46 9.74 3.85
C ALA A 34 8.25 9.42 2.58
N LEU A 35 9.51 9.89 2.48
CA LEU A 35 10.36 9.61 1.32
C LEU A 35 10.79 8.13 1.21
N LEU A 36 10.69 7.34 2.29
CA LEU A 36 10.99 5.90 2.25
C LEU A 36 9.85 5.07 1.65
N ILE A 37 8.65 5.61 1.56
CA ILE A 37 7.46 4.89 1.09
C ILE A 37 7.66 4.36 -0.33
N VAL A 38 8.11 5.21 -1.25
CA VAL A 38 8.28 4.83 -2.67
C VAL A 38 9.38 3.78 -2.88
N PRO A 39 10.59 3.92 -2.32
CA PRO A 39 11.59 2.86 -2.38
C PRO A 39 11.11 1.53 -1.80
N LEU A 40 10.39 1.55 -0.67
CA LEU A 40 9.81 0.35 -0.08
C LEU A 40 8.78 -0.29 -1.02
N ALA A 41 7.91 0.49 -1.66
CA ALA A 41 6.94 -0.03 -2.62
C ALA A 41 7.63 -0.68 -3.82
N ILE A 42 8.71 -0.10 -4.35
CA ILE A 42 9.48 -0.72 -5.43
C ILE A 42 10.07 -2.07 -4.99
N VAL A 43 10.57 -2.17 -3.75
CA VAL A 43 11.08 -3.43 -3.21
C VAL A 43 9.94 -4.45 -3.03
N ALA A 44 8.76 -4.03 -2.55
CA ALA A 44 7.58 -4.89 -2.46
C ALA A 44 7.21 -5.47 -3.82
N GLU A 45 7.19 -4.64 -4.87
CA GLU A 45 6.89 -5.09 -6.23
C GLU A 45 7.92 -6.10 -6.77
N CYS A 46 9.20 -5.96 -6.40
CA CYS A 46 10.21 -6.98 -6.75
C CYS A 46 9.87 -8.33 -6.10
N PHE A 47 9.39 -8.34 -4.86
CA PHE A 47 8.94 -9.57 -4.21
C PHE A 47 7.65 -10.11 -4.83
N SER A 48 6.71 -9.25 -5.22
CA SER A 48 5.50 -9.62 -5.96
C SER A 48 5.84 -10.37 -7.25
N TRP A 49 6.75 -9.81 -8.06
CA TRP A 49 7.22 -10.46 -9.29
C TRP A 49 7.92 -11.79 -9.01
N ALA A 50 8.72 -11.87 -7.96
CA ALA A 50 9.36 -13.12 -7.56
C ALA A 50 8.32 -14.16 -7.11
N CYS A 51 7.31 -13.76 -6.35
CA CYS A 51 6.21 -14.62 -5.91
C CYS A 51 5.48 -15.22 -7.11
N ILE A 52 5.07 -14.38 -8.07
CA ILE A 52 4.32 -14.82 -9.25
C ILE A 52 5.18 -15.72 -10.14
N SER A 53 6.48 -15.40 -10.32
CA SER A 53 7.37 -16.16 -11.20
C SER A 53 7.76 -17.52 -10.62
N ILE A 54 8.07 -17.58 -9.33
CA ILE A 54 8.56 -18.80 -8.66
C ILE A 54 7.42 -19.60 -8.06
N GLU A 55 6.24 -18.99 -7.92
CA GLU A 55 5.05 -19.53 -7.21
C GLU A 55 5.35 -19.86 -5.74
N ASN A 56 6.29 -19.16 -5.10
CA ASN A 56 6.68 -19.36 -3.73
C ASN A 56 6.03 -18.32 -2.81
N ARG A 57 5.16 -18.79 -1.92
CA ARG A 57 4.39 -17.97 -0.98
C ARG A 57 5.23 -17.14 0.00
N LEU A 58 6.50 -17.52 0.21
CA LEU A 58 7.41 -16.74 1.05
C LEU A 58 7.64 -15.33 0.47
N TYR A 59 7.74 -15.21 -0.85
CA TYR A 59 7.93 -13.91 -1.49
C TYR A 59 6.67 -13.05 -1.37
N CYS A 60 5.47 -13.63 -1.46
CA CYS A 60 4.22 -12.91 -1.17
C CYS A 60 4.19 -12.43 0.30
N THR A 61 4.65 -13.26 1.24
CA THR A 61 4.76 -12.85 2.65
C THR A 61 5.69 -11.64 2.82
N CYS A 62 6.83 -11.62 2.12
CA CYS A 62 7.77 -10.48 2.16
C CYS A 62 7.12 -9.22 1.58
N GLU A 63 6.44 -9.33 0.44
CA GLU A 63 5.70 -8.24 -0.20
C GLU A 63 4.70 -7.61 0.77
N GLU A 64 3.78 -8.40 1.32
CA GLU A 64 2.73 -7.93 2.22
C GLU A 64 3.27 -7.36 3.53
N SER A 65 4.40 -7.91 4.01
CA SER A 65 5.09 -7.37 5.18
C SER A 65 5.65 -5.96 4.90
N ILE A 66 6.18 -5.73 3.70
CA ILE A 66 6.67 -4.40 3.31
C ILE A 66 5.51 -3.42 3.16
N TRP A 67 4.40 -3.83 2.56
CA TRP A 67 3.19 -3.01 2.47
C TRP A 67 2.64 -2.67 3.86
N THR A 68 2.69 -3.61 4.82
CA THR A 68 2.33 -3.33 6.22
C THR A 68 3.20 -2.23 6.82
N VAL A 69 4.52 -2.26 6.57
CA VAL A 69 5.45 -1.22 7.03
C VAL A 69 5.14 0.13 6.37
N ILE A 70 4.84 0.16 5.07
CA ILE A 70 4.46 1.38 4.34
C ILE A 70 3.22 2.03 4.99
N PHE A 71 2.16 1.25 5.22
CA PHE A 71 0.94 1.77 5.84
C PHE A 71 1.16 2.19 7.30
N LEU A 72 2.03 1.49 8.03
CA LEU A 72 2.39 1.88 9.39
C LEU A 72 3.14 3.21 9.41
N ILE A 73 4.10 3.42 8.51
CA ILE A 73 4.78 4.71 8.34
C ILE A 73 3.78 5.82 8.04
N ALA A 74 2.88 5.59 7.08
CA ALA A 74 1.85 6.56 6.70
C ALA A 74 0.92 6.88 7.87
N PHE A 75 0.43 5.85 8.57
CA PHE A 75 -0.49 5.99 9.72
C PHE A 75 0.16 6.74 10.88
N LEU A 76 1.33 6.32 11.34
CA LEU A 76 2.02 6.95 12.46
C LEU A 76 2.44 8.38 12.12
N GLY A 77 2.94 8.61 10.90
CA GLY A 77 3.26 9.96 10.41
C GLY A 77 2.03 10.85 10.40
N HIS A 78 0.90 10.33 9.94
CA HIS A 78 -0.36 11.04 9.91
C HIS A 78 -0.87 11.40 11.33
N ILE A 79 -0.89 10.44 12.25
CA ILE A 79 -1.29 10.67 13.64
C ILE A 79 -0.37 11.71 14.33
N TYR A 80 0.94 11.64 14.08
CA TYR A 80 1.89 12.61 14.61
C TYR A 80 1.61 14.04 14.11
N LEU A 81 1.39 14.20 12.80
CA LEU A 81 1.06 15.50 12.20
C LEU A 81 -0.28 16.04 12.74
N TYR A 82 -1.27 15.17 12.90
CA TYR A 82 -2.57 15.55 13.47
C TYR A 82 -2.44 16.11 14.88
N LYS A 83 -1.67 15.43 15.73
CA LYS A 83 -1.41 15.93 17.09
C LYS A 83 -0.68 17.27 17.09
N ARG A 84 0.17 17.52 16.08
CA ARG A 84 0.95 18.75 15.99
C ARG A 84 0.13 19.95 15.52
N VAL A 85 -0.89 19.74 14.69
CA VAL A 85 -1.82 20.79 14.27
C VAL A 85 -2.68 21.30 15.44
N GLY A 86 -2.86 20.47 16.48
CA GLY A 86 -3.62 20.78 17.67
C GLY A 86 -5.12 20.54 17.51
N TYR A 87 -5.76 20.08 18.59
CA TYR A 87 -7.20 19.83 18.62
C TYR A 87 -8.06 21.10 18.66
N GLU A 88 -7.44 22.25 18.94
CA GLU A 88 -8.17 23.49 19.24
C GLU A 88 -8.73 24.21 18.03
N ASN A 89 -8.18 23.94 16.82
CA ASN A 89 -8.70 24.48 15.58
C ASN A 89 -8.51 23.50 14.43
N PRO A 90 -9.22 22.35 14.40
CA PRO A 90 -9.23 21.57 13.17
C PRO A 90 -9.88 22.44 12.10
N PRO A 91 -9.20 22.74 11.00
CA PRO A 91 -9.90 23.37 9.90
C PRO A 91 -11.07 22.47 9.56
N THR A 92 -12.28 23.00 9.60
CA THR A 92 -13.55 22.27 9.48
C THR A 92 -13.67 21.42 8.21
N SER A 93 -12.84 21.69 7.21
CA SER A 93 -12.69 20.89 6.00
C SER A 93 -11.65 19.76 6.12
N LEU A 94 -10.71 19.81 7.07
CA LEU A 94 -9.71 18.78 7.31
C LEU A 94 -10.17 17.72 8.33
N GLY A 95 -11.08 18.06 9.25
CA GLY A 95 -11.42 17.19 10.39
C GLY A 95 -11.98 15.84 9.97
N ILE A 96 -12.99 15.82 9.11
CA ILE A 96 -13.61 14.56 8.65
C ILE A 96 -12.68 13.82 7.67
N GLY A 97 -12.03 14.55 6.75
CA GLY A 97 -11.09 13.96 5.80
C GLY A 97 -9.86 13.37 6.49
N TYR A 98 -9.36 14.04 7.51
CA TYR A 98 -8.20 13.59 8.28
C TYR A 98 -8.49 12.35 9.12
N PHE A 99 -9.61 12.34 9.82
CA PHE A 99 -10.08 11.19 10.60
C PHE A 99 -10.39 10.00 9.69
N GLY A 100 -11.09 10.22 8.58
CA GLY A 100 -11.38 9.18 7.60
C GLY A 100 -10.11 8.57 6.99
N TYR A 101 -9.10 9.39 6.72
CA TYR A 101 -7.82 8.89 6.22
C TYR A 101 -7.07 8.05 7.26
N SER A 102 -7.11 8.44 8.54
CA SER A 102 -6.53 7.62 9.61
C SER A 102 -7.21 6.26 9.74
N ILE A 103 -8.54 6.22 9.69
CA ILE A 103 -9.31 4.97 9.70
C ILE A 103 -8.94 4.12 8.47
N PHE A 104 -8.89 4.74 7.30
CA PHE A 104 -8.52 4.03 6.07
C PHE A 104 -7.13 3.38 6.18
N LEU A 105 -6.11 4.13 6.61
CA LEU A 105 -4.76 3.57 6.80
C LEU A 105 -4.73 2.45 7.84
N PHE A 106 -5.49 2.59 8.92
CA PHE A 106 -5.61 1.55 9.94
C PHE A 106 -6.24 0.27 9.38
N LEU A 107 -7.30 0.40 8.59
CA LEU A 107 -7.93 -0.74 7.92
C LEU A 107 -6.98 -1.39 6.90
N CYS A 108 -6.18 -0.61 6.18
CA CYS A 108 -5.14 -1.14 5.31
C CYS A 108 -4.11 -1.96 6.09
N ILE A 109 -3.65 -1.50 7.26
CA ILE A 109 -2.73 -2.26 8.12
C ILE A 109 -3.36 -3.61 8.53
N ILE A 110 -4.62 -3.61 8.95
CA ILE A 110 -5.31 -4.86 9.32
C ILE A 110 -5.40 -5.80 8.13
N ALA A 111 -5.80 -5.30 6.96
CA ALA A 111 -5.91 -6.10 5.75
C ALA A 111 -4.56 -6.73 5.37
N GLN A 112 -3.48 -5.97 5.44
CA GLN A 112 -2.14 -6.46 5.13
C GLN A 112 -1.64 -7.49 6.15
N LEU A 113 -1.89 -7.30 7.43
CA LEU A 113 -1.56 -8.30 8.45
C LEU A 113 -2.30 -9.62 8.23
N LEU A 114 -3.57 -9.57 7.82
CA LEU A 114 -4.33 -10.76 7.48
C LEU A 114 -3.74 -11.48 6.25
N GLN A 115 -3.28 -10.73 5.25
CA GLN A 115 -2.58 -11.30 4.09
C GLN A 115 -1.25 -11.96 4.48
N VAL A 116 -0.45 -11.31 5.33
CA VAL A 116 0.79 -11.88 5.85
C VAL A 116 0.51 -13.23 6.53
N VAL A 117 -0.49 -13.28 7.42
CA VAL A 117 -0.88 -14.53 8.11
C VAL A 117 -1.32 -15.59 7.10
N LEU A 118 -2.13 -15.22 6.12
CA LEU A 118 -2.61 -16.14 5.08
C LEU A 118 -1.44 -16.73 4.28
N TYR A 119 -0.52 -15.90 3.79
CA TYR A 119 0.62 -16.38 2.99
C TYR A 119 1.63 -17.18 3.82
N VAL A 120 1.86 -16.83 5.08
CA VAL A 120 2.67 -17.64 5.99
C VAL A 120 2.06 -19.03 6.18
N THR A 121 0.74 -19.10 6.41
CA THR A 121 0.04 -20.37 6.57
C THR A 121 0.15 -21.24 5.31
N ARG A 122 -0.11 -20.65 4.15
CA ARG A 122 0.03 -21.34 2.86
C ARG A 122 1.47 -21.78 2.58
N TYR A 123 2.47 -20.98 2.96
CA TYR A 123 3.88 -21.37 2.83
C TYR A 123 4.24 -22.57 3.72
N ILE A 124 3.71 -22.61 4.95
CA ILE A 124 3.90 -23.74 5.86
C ILE A 124 3.27 -25.02 5.26
N GLU A 125 2.06 -24.92 4.74
CA GLU A 125 1.36 -26.02 4.07
C GLU A 125 2.14 -26.53 2.85
N ASP A 126 2.63 -25.61 1.99
CA ASP A 126 3.47 -25.95 0.83
C ASP A 126 4.73 -26.71 1.25
N THR A 127 5.36 -26.26 2.36
CA THR A 127 6.56 -26.90 2.90
C THR A 127 6.27 -28.30 3.44
N GLN A 128 5.15 -28.48 4.14
CA GLN A 128 4.70 -29.78 4.66
C GLN A 128 4.36 -30.77 3.54
N ASN A 129 3.80 -30.26 2.45
CA ASN A 129 3.42 -31.05 1.27
C ASN A 129 4.58 -31.26 0.29
N ASN A 130 5.80 -30.79 0.62
CA ASN A 130 6.97 -30.85 -0.26
C ASN A 130 6.73 -30.27 -1.67
N VAL A 131 6.00 -29.17 -1.76
CA VAL A 131 5.72 -28.49 -3.02
C VAL A 131 7.03 -28.03 -3.65
N LYS A 132 7.24 -28.38 -4.92
CA LYS A 132 8.41 -27.94 -5.68
C LYS A 132 8.10 -26.62 -6.37
N TYR A 133 8.87 -25.60 -6.03
CA TYR A 133 8.75 -24.30 -6.66
C TYR A 133 9.43 -24.26 -8.03
N LYS A 134 8.92 -23.41 -8.92
CA LYS A 134 9.50 -23.21 -10.25
C LYS A 134 10.81 -22.43 -10.17
N GLY A 135 11.69 -22.62 -11.16
CA GLY A 135 12.82 -21.71 -11.35
C GLY A 135 12.34 -20.35 -11.87
N PHE A 136 13.03 -19.27 -11.50
CA PHE A 136 12.66 -17.89 -11.90
C PHE A 136 12.51 -17.73 -13.43
N ILE A 137 13.45 -18.25 -14.20
CA ILE A 137 13.42 -18.18 -15.69
C ILE A 137 12.20 -18.93 -16.22
N GLN A 138 11.95 -20.15 -15.75
CA GLN A 138 10.81 -20.97 -16.16
C GLN A 138 9.47 -20.28 -15.82
N GLY A 139 9.36 -19.68 -14.64
CA GLY A 139 8.18 -18.92 -14.25
C GLY A 139 7.95 -17.71 -15.12
N PHE A 140 9.02 -16.97 -15.45
CA PHE A 140 8.94 -15.81 -16.33
C PHE A 140 8.53 -16.17 -17.77
N GLU A 141 9.04 -17.28 -18.30
CA GLU A 141 8.62 -17.80 -19.62
C GLU A 141 7.14 -18.18 -19.62
N LEU A 142 6.64 -18.81 -18.55
CA LEU A 142 5.22 -19.13 -18.42
C LEU A 142 4.35 -17.87 -18.37
N LEU A 143 4.73 -16.86 -17.60
CA LEU A 143 4.03 -15.58 -17.55
C LEU A 143 3.99 -14.89 -18.92
N HIS A 144 5.09 -14.97 -19.68
CA HIS A 144 5.15 -14.40 -21.03
C HIS A 144 4.30 -15.18 -22.04
N SER A 145 4.13 -16.49 -21.84
CA SER A 145 3.29 -17.35 -22.68
C SER A 145 1.80 -17.25 -22.37
N CYS A 146 1.42 -16.77 -21.18
CA CYS A 146 0.03 -16.55 -20.80
C CYS A 146 -0.61 -15.43 -21.63
N LYS A 147 -1.29 -15.81 -22.73
CA LYS A 147 -1.91 -14.87 -23.68
C LYS A 147 -3.40 -14.66 -23.46
N THR A 148 -4.04 -15.44 -22.60
CA THR A 148 -5.48 -15.42 -22.40
C THR A 148 -5.82 -15.07 -20.98
N ILE A 149 -6.61 -14.01 -20.81
CA ILE A 149 -7.30 -13.73 -19.55
C ILE A 149 -8.60 -14.54 -19.57
N SER A 150 -8.80 -15.40 -18.59
CA SER A 150 -10.08 -16.09 -18.46
C SER A 150 -11.18 -15.09 -18.16
N LYS A 151 -12.30 -15.20 -18.88
CA LYS A 151 -13.54 -14.45 -18.65
C LYS A 151 -14.53 -15.25 -17.79
N ASN A 152 -14.21 -16.49 -17.47
CA ASN A 152 -15.02 -17.33 -16.62
C ASN A 152 -14.72 -17.02 -15.16
N ILE A 153 -15.72 -16.62 -14.40
CA ILE A 153 -15.56 -16.27 -12.98
C ILE A 153 -15.14 -17.47 -12.12
N ASP A 154 -15.50 -18.68 -12.54
CA ASP A 154 -15.12 -19.90 -11.82
C ASP A 154 -13.61 -20.14 -11.83
N ASP A 155 -12.91 -19.65 -12.87
CA ASP A 155 -11.45 -19.75 -12.96
C ASP A 155 -10.73 -18.79 -11.99
N TRP A 156 -11.44 -17.77 -11.50
CA TRP A 156 -10.92 -16.81 -10.52
C TRP A 156 -11.11 -17.29 -9.08
N GLY A 157 -12.08 -18.19 -8.85
CA GLY A 157 -12.34 -18.77 -7.54
C GLY A 157 -12.47 -17.72 -6.44
N ASP A 158 -11.81 -17.98 -5.33
CA ASP A 158 -11.81 -17.11 -4.15
C ASP A 158 -11.09 -15.76 -4.40
N ASP A 159 -10.24 -15.69 -5.44
CA ASP A 159 -9.50 -14.47 -5.76
C ASP A 159 -10.39 -13.39 -6.39
N ALA A 160 -11.56 -13.74 -6.96
CA ALA A 160 -12.45 -12.79 -7.61
C ALA A 160 -12.95 -11.70 -6.65
N ALA A 161 -13.37 -12.08 -5.44
CA ALA A 161 -13.85 -11.16 -4.41
C ALA A 161 -12.72 -10.27 -3.89
N TRP A 162 -11.56 -10.86 -3.64
CA TRP A 162 -10.37 -10.16 -3.19
C TRP A 162 -9.89 -9.14 -4.23
N MET A 163 -9.69 -9.57 -5.47
CA MET A 163 -9.24 -8.70 -6.57
C MET A 163 -10.19 -7.53 -6.80
N THR A 164 -11.51 -7.79 -6.79
CA THR A 164 -12.52 -6.73 -6.94
C THR A 164 -12.45 -5.71 -5.80
N GLY A 165 -12.37 -6.18 -4.55
CA GLY A 165 -12.24 -5.32 -3.38
C GLY A 165 -10.96 -4.50 -3.39
N TYR A 166 -9.83 -5.14 -3.65
CA TYR A 166 -8.52 -4.51 -3.70
C TYR A 166 -8.44 -3.40 -4.75
N PHE A 167 -8.78 -3.69 -6.01
CA PHE A 167 -8.74 -2.69 -7.07
C PHE A 167 -9.74 -1.55 -6.85
N SER A 168 -10.92 -1.85 -6.32
CA SER A 168 -11.89 -0.81 -5.98
C SER A 168 -11.34 0.12 -4.90
N ILE A 169 -10.75 -0.40 -3.84
CA ILE A 169 -10.16 0.39 -2.75
C ILE A 169 -8.99 1.22 -3.27
N CYS A 170 -8.07 0.63 -4.06
CA CYS A 170 -6.93 1.34 -4.62
C CYS A 170 -7.36 2.49 -5.53
N VAL A 171 -8.33 2.26 -6.42
CA VAL A 171 -8.84 3.29 -7.34
C VAL A 171 -9.50 4.43 -6.57
N TRP A 172 -10.42 4.12 -5.65
CA TRP A 172 -11.12 5.16 -4.89
C TRP A 172 -10.20 5.93 -3.96
N SER A 173 -9.24 5.27 -3.31
CA SER A 173 -8.26 5.96 -2.46
C SER A 173 -7.33 6.85 -3.28
N SER A 174 -6.92 6.42 -4.48
CA SER A 174 -6.12 7.25 -5.39
C SER A 174 -6.88 8.51 -5.82
N ILE A 175 -8.17 8.39 -6.18
CA ILE A 175 -9.01 9.53 -6.49
C ILE A 175 -9.13 10.48 -5.29
N TRP A 176 -9.35 9.91 -4.10
CA TRP A 176 -9.48 10.71 -2.88
C TRP A 176 -8.20 11.44 -2.50
N LEU A 177 -7.04 10.82 -2.70
CA LEU A 177 -5.72 11.44 -2.46
C LEU A 177 -5.40 12.58 -3.44
N THR A 178 -6.09 12.67 -4.59
CA THR A 178 -5.93 13.79 -5.52
C THR A 178 -6.67 15.06 -5.07
N ILE A 179 -7.59 14.94 -4.08
CA ILE A 179 -8.28 16.08 -3.49
C ILE A 179 -7.34 16.68 -2.42
N PRO A 180 -6.60 17.78 -2.73
CA PRO A 180 -5.64 18.30 -1.77
C PRO A 180 -6.41 18.80 -0.54
N PRO A 181 -6.01 18.37 0.67
CA PRO A 181 -6.54 18.98 1.87
C PRO A 181 -6.17 20.47 1.86
N ARG A 182 -7.15 21.33 2.11
CA ARG A 182 -6.88 22.76 2.27
C ARG A 182 -5.97 22.95 3.46
N MET A 183 -4.73 23.40 3.20
CA MET A 183 -3.83 23.83 4.26
C MET A 183 -4.54 24.91 5.09
N PRO A 184 -4.48 24.87 6.42
CA PRO A 184 -4.87 26.00 7.23
C PRO A 184 -4.08 27.21 6.68
N ASN A 185 -4.76 28.34 6.44
CA ASN A 185 -4.09 29.59 6.19
C ASN A 185 -3.21 29.85 7.42
N THR A 186 -1.95 29.45 7.35
CA THR A 186 -0.93 29.98 8.25
C THR A 186 -0.89 31.45 7.91
N GLY A 187 -1.64 32.24 8.72
CA GLY A 187 -1.78 33.66 8.51
C GLY A 187 -0.41 34.23 8.13
N SER A 188 -0.38 34.90 7.01
CA SER A 188 0.75 35.66 6.48
C SER A 188 1.29 36.60 7.54
N GLY A 189 2.13 36.12 8.39
CA GLY A 189 2.69 36.81 9.55
C GLY A 189 4.09 36.36 9.89
N LEU A 190 4.86 35.86 8.89
CA LEU A 190 6.31 35.72 8.98
C LEU A 190 6.90 35.93 7.57
N LEU A 191 7.01 37.16 7.17
CA LEU A 191 8.09 37.65 6.32
C LEU A 191 9.06 38.40 7.20
#